data_2dc807caa8263f6eec8892c690bf584a
#
_entry.id   2dc807caa8263f6eec8892c690bf584a
#
_cell.length_a   1.000
_cell.length_b   1.000
_cell.length_c   1.000
_cell.angle_alpha   90.00
_cell.angle_beta   90.00
_cell.angle_gamma   90.00
#
_symmetry.space_group_name_H-M   'P 1'
#
loop_
_entity.id
_entity.type
_entity.pdbx_description
1 polymer ?
#
loop_
_entity_poly.entity_id
_entity_poly.type
_entity_poly.pdbx_seq_one_letter_code
_entity_poly.pdbx_strand_id
1 'polypeptide(L)'
;MSHGPSIPVGVNLTTIGIDTRWWLDTACRLEAAGYAGVWAWDHFVSRGRLDDPMLECWTTLAATAAVTSRIHVGSFVSNVMNRHPAVLARMVATIADLAPGRVELGIGIGGHPAEHTAYGIEFPAPPERAARLVEAVGVIRALFTGGPVSTQGAWYRLDEAYASPAPTPVPRIIVGGERPAGARLAARIADGWSCMESQYDALRPVFDAALAEAGRSRSDVAVIVGCDLPAGDAAGTSPAMTDPVAWAERWRERGADELVLHWVKGDQVEAVLAAGERAWG
;
A
#
# COMPACT_ATOMS: atom_id res chain seq x y z
N MET A 1 -25.53 -2.49 17.79
CA MET A 1 -24.29 -1.71 17.65
C MET A 1 -23.27 -2.67 17.07
N SER A 2 -23.02 -2.61 15.76
CA SER A 2 -21.96 -3.41 15.15
C SER A 2 -20.63 -2.84 15.66
N HIS A 3 -19.90 -3.62 16.45
CA HIS A 3 -18.52 -3.29 16.74
C HIS A 3 -17.76 -3.52 15.44
N GLY A 4 -17.23 -2.44 14.83
CA GLY A 4 -16.28 -2.55 13.74
C GLY A 4 -15.08 -3.43 14.13
N PRO A 5 -14.23 -3.85 13.19
CA PRO A 5 -13.10 -4.69 13.50
C PRO A 5 -12.22 -4.02 14.55
N SER A 6 -11.64 -4.80 15.46
CA SER A 6 -10.72 -4.28 16.48
C SER A 6 -9.50 -3.57 15.88
N ILE A 7 -9.14 -3.94 14.63
CA ILE A 7 -8.17 -3.24 13.75
C ILE A 7 -8.74 -3.15 12.32
N PRO A 8 -8.35 -2.14 11.53
CA PRO A 8 -8.79 -2.00 10.14
C PRO A 8 -8.39 -3.20 9.28
N VAL A 9 -9.30 -3.64 8.43
CA VAL A 9 -9.03 -4.68 7.41
C VAL A 9 -9.33 -4.11 6.04
N GLY A 10 -8.37 -4.19 5.14
CA GLY A 10 -8.52 -3.76 3.78
C GLY A 10 -8.21 -4.85 2.75
N VAL A 11 -8.30 -4.50 1.49
CA VAL A 11 -8.17 -5.44 0.37
C VAL A 11 -7.19 -4.89 -0.66
N ASN A 12 -6.10 -5.62 -0.92
CA ASN A 12 -5.30 -5.39 -2.12
C ASN A 12 -5.94 -6.17 -3.28
N LEU A 13 -6.72 -5.47 -4.08
CA LEU A 13 -7.47 -6.03 -5.17
C LEU A 13 -6.58 -6.22 -6.40
N THR A 14 -6.76 -7.32 -7.14
CA THR A 14 -5.98 -7.56 -8.36
C THR A 14 -6.22 -6.48 -9.41
N THR A 15 -5.16 -6.04 -10.06
CA THR A 15 -5.18 -5.18 -11.24
C THR A 15 -5.02 -5.96 -12.55
N ILE A 16 -4.87 -7.29 -12.47
CA ILE A 16 -4.53 -8.17 -13.59
C ILE A 16 -5.80 -8.85 -14.12
N GLY A 17 -5.98 -8.83 -15.45
CA GLY A 17 -7.03 -9.59 -16.13
C GLY A 17 -8.45 -9.09 -15.88
N ILE A 18 -8.60 -7.86 -15.45
CA ILE A 18 -9.87 -7.20 -15.14
C ILE A 18 -10.01 -5.90 -15.92
N ASP A 19 -11.22 -5.40 -16.07
CA ASP A 19 -11.46 -4.06 -16.60
C ASP A 19 -11.73 -3.02 -15.50
N THR A 20 -11.64 -1.75 -15.86
CA THR A 20 -11.80 -0.64 -14.93
C THR A 20 -13.19 -0.57 -14.31
N ARG A 21 -14.25 -0.95 -15.02
CA ARG A 21 -15.62 -0.93 -14.48
C ARG A 21 -15.79 -1.96 -13.39
N TRP A 22 -15.30 -3.16 -13.63
CA TRP A 22 -15.30 -4.23 -12.63
C TRP A 22 -14.53 -3.82 -11.37
N TRP A 23 -13.36 -3.19 -11.54
CA TRP A 23 -12.58 -2.67 -10.40
C TRP A 23 -13.39 -1.65 -9.58
N LEU A 24 -13.95 -0.64 -10.23
CA LEU A 24 -14.67 0.43 -9.55
C LEU A 24 -15.94 -0.08 -8.86
N ASP A 25 -16.70 -0.96 -9.49
CA ASP A 25 -17.86 -1.61 -8.89
C ASP A 25 -17.45 -2.41 -7.65
N THR A 26 -16.38 -3.22 -7.76
CA THR A 26 -15.87 -4.01 -6.65
C THR A 26 -15.39 -3.12 -5.49
N ALA A 27 -14.71 -2.00 -5.76
CA ALA A 27 -14.29 -1.07 -4.73
C ALA A 27 -15.48 -0.45 -3.97
N CYS A 28 -16.55 -0.08 -4.67
CA CYS A 28 -17.79 0.39 -4.05
C CYS A 28 -18.46 -0.72 -3.19
N ARG A 29 -18.45 -1.96 -3.65
CA ARG A 29 -18.98 -3.11 -2.88
C ARG A 29 -18.13 -3.40 -1.64
N LEU A 30 -16.81 -3.30 -1.73
CA LEU A 30 -15.90 -3.43 -0.56
C LEU A 30 -16.18 -2.33 0.48
N GLU A 31 -16.40 -1.09 0.03
CA GLU A 31 -16.81 0.00 0.92
C GLU A 31 -18.15 -0.30 1.62
N ALA A 32 -19.12 -0.82 0.88
CA ALA A 32 -20.43 -1.19 1.42
C ALA A 32 -20.33 -2.37 2.40
N ALA A 33 -19.45 -3.32 2.15
CA ALA A 33 -19.17 -4.46 3.02
C ALA A 33 -18.33 -4.11 4.28
N GLY A 34 -17.96 -2.83 4.48
CA GLY A 34 -17.30 -2.35 5.69
C GLY A 34 -15.79 -2.50 5.72
N TYR A 35 -15.14 -2.80 4.58
CA TYR A 35 -13.68 -2.80 4.50
C TYR A 35 -13.10 -1.40 4.65
N ALA A 36 -11.96 -1.31 5.35
CA ALA A 36 -11.32 -0.04 5.67
C ALA A 36 -10.58 0.58 4.48
N GLY A 37 -10.07 -0.23 3.55
CA GLY A 37 -9.29 0.25 2.43
C GLY A 37 -9.27 -0.68 1.22
N VAL A 38 -8.99 -0.12 0.04
CA VAL A 38 -8.68 -0.85 -1.18
C VAL A 38 -7.35 -0.37 -1.73
N TRP A 39 -6.45 -1.31 -2.00
CA TRP A 39 -5.11 -1.05 -2.50
C TRP A 39 -4.88 -1.69 -3.85
N ALA A 40 -4.01 -1.06 -4.64
CA ALA A 40 -3.57 -1.54 -5.95
C ALA A 40 -2.07 -1.85 -5.96
N TRP A 41 -1.67 -2.82 -6.78
CA TRP A 41 -0.28 -3.03 -7.13
C TRP A 41 0.21 -2.00 -8.14
N ASP A 42 1.47 -1.62 -8.03
CA ASP A 42 2.13 -0.71 -8.96
C ASP A 42 3.07 -1.45 -9.91
N HIS A 43 2.48 -2.33 -10.70
CA HIS A 43 3.13 -3.03 -11.81
C HIS A 43 2.55 -2.59 -13.14
N PHE A 44 3.33 -2.66 -14.20
CA PHE A 44 2.91 -2.40 -15.58
C PHE A 44 2.64 -3.68 -16.37
N VAL A 45 3.13 -4.82 -15.87
CA VAL A 45 2.94 -6.14 -16.46
C VAL A 45 2.70 -7.19 -15.39
N SER A 46 1.98 -8.24 -15.76
CA SER A 46 1.82 -9.43 -14.93
C SER A 46 3.16 -10.19 -14.81
N ARG A 47 3.37 -10.84 -13.66
CA ARG A 47 4.53 -11.72 -13.47
C ARG A 47 4.46 -12.99 -14.32
N GLY A 48 3.28 -13.36 -14.80
CA GLY A 48 3.08 -14.56 -15.61
C GLY A 48 3.30 -14.30 -17.09
N ARG A 49 2.73 -13.22 -17.61
CA ARG A 49 2.76 -12.86 -19.03
C ARG A 49 2.82 -11.36 -19.18
N LEU A 50 3.69 -10.88 -20.08
CA LEU A 50 3.86 -9.45 -20.32
C LEU A 50 2.68 -8.81 -21.07
N ASP A 51 1.85 -9.61 -21.73
CA ASP A 51 0.67 -9.20 -22.51
C ASP A 51 -0.66 -9.34 -21.76
N ASP A 52 -0.65 -9.76 -20.50
CA ASP A 52 -1.86 -9.76 -19.68
C ASP A 52 -2.36 -8.32 -19.48
N PRO A 53 -3.68 -8.07 -19.65
CA PRO A 53 -4.25 -6.78 -19.31
C PRO A 53 -3.96 -6.41 -17.86
N MET A 54 -3.49 -5.20 -17.63
CA MET A 54 -3.17 -4.72 -16.29
C MET A 54 -3.54 -3.24 -16.14
N LEU A 55 -4.28 -2.89 -15.09
CA LEU A 55 -4.63 -1.51 -14.79
C LEU A 55 -3.44 -0.79 -14.14
N GLU A 56 -3.20 0.46 -14.55
CA GLU A 56 -2.17 1.29 -13.94
C GLU A 56 -2.63 1.75 -12.54
N CYS A 57 -1.73 1.67 -11.58
CA CYS A 57 -2.01 1.84 -10.16
C CYS A 57 -2.69 3.19 -9.84
N TRP A 58 -1.99 4.29 -10.08
CA TRP A 58 -2.42 5.60 -9.57
C TRP A 58 -3.59 6.21 -10.34
N THR A 59 -3.74 5.92 -11.62
CA THR A 59 -4.93 6.30 -12.40
C THR A 59 -6.16 5.53 -11.94
N THR A 60 -6.01 4.25 -11.62
CA THR A 60 -7.08 3.42 -11.05
C THR A 60 -7.48 3.91 -9.66
N LEU A 61 -6.51 4.23 -8.80
CA LEU A 61 -6.77 4.76 -7.45
C LEU A 61 -7.44 6.14 -7.49
N ALA A 62 -7.08 7.01 -8.44
CA ALA A 62 -7.75 8.30 -8.62
C ALA A 62 -9.23 8.12 -8.98
N ALA A 63 -9.54 7.21 -9.93
CA ALA A 63 -10.91 6.89 -10.30
C ALA A 63 -11.68 6.27 -9.11
N THR A 64 -11.04 5.40 -8.33
CA THR A 64 -11.63 4.80 -7.13
C THR A 64 -11.96 5.85 -6.07
N ALA A 65 -11.06 6.79 -5.81
CA ALA A 65 -11.29 7.88 -4.87
C ALA A 65 -12.50 8.74 -5.25
N ALA A 66 -12.76 8.90 -6.56
CA ALA A 66 -13.87 9.68 -7.08
C ALA A 66 -15.25 9.01 -6.93
N VAL A 67 -15.30 7.67 -6.88
CA VAL A 67 -16.57 6.92 -6.79
C VAL A 67 -16.86 6.36 -5.41
N THR A 68 -15.94 6.49 -4.47
CA THR A 68 -16.07 6.05 -3.07
C THR A 68 -16.07 7.23 -2.12
N SER A 69 -16.53 7.06 -0.89
CA SER A 69 -16.72 8.16 0.06
C SER A 69 -16.04 7.97 1.42
N ARG A 70 -15.75 6.74 1.83
CA ARG A 70 -15.21 6.40 3.16
C ARG A 70 -13.96 5.53 3.09
N ILE A 71 -13.92 4.57 2.17
CA ILE A 71 -12.83 3.60 2.06
C ILE A 71 -11.50 4.30 1.72
N HIS A 72 -10.43 3.90 2.37
CA HIS A 72 -9.09 4.36 2.04
C HIS A 72 -8.66 3.81 0.68
N VAL A 73 -7.85 4.56 -0.03
CA VAL A 73 -7.26 4.17 -1.32
C VAL A 73 -5.75 4.34 -1.28
N GLY A 74 -5.02 3.38 -1.79
CA GLY A 74 -3.56 3.46 -1.76
C GLY A 74 -2.86 2.39 -2.57
N SER A 75 -1.55 2.48 -2.64
CA SER A 75 -0.71 1.49 -3.30
C SER A 75 -0.13 0.50 -2.28
N PHE A 76 -0.06 -0.79 -2.64
CA PHE A 76 0.50 -1.84 -1.80
C PHE A 76 1.50 -2.74 -2.57
N VAL A 77 2.67 -2.25 -2.89
CA VAL A 77 3.20 -0.89 -2.69
C VAL A 77 3.73 -0.34 -4.01
N SER A 78 3.80 1.00 -4.13
CA SER A 78 4.40 1.66 -5.30
C SER A 78 5.88 1.31 -5.44
N ASN A 79 6.32 1.13 -6.67
CA ASN A 79 7.73 0.95 -7.00
C ASN A 79 8.40 2.32 -7.18
N VAL A 80 9.39 2.62 -6.35
CA VAL A 80 10.13 3.89 -6.39
C VAL A 80 10.77 4.18 -7.75
N MET A 81 11.03 3.13 -8.54
CA MET A 81 11.67 3.25 -9.86
C MET A 81 10.68 3.63 -10.97
N ASN A 82 9.37 3.45 -10.76
CA ASN A 82 8.36 3.66 -11.81
C ASN A 82 8.09 5.15 -12.11
N ARG A 83 8.38 6.05 -11.15
CA ARG A 83 8.08 7.49 -11.29
C ARG A 83 9.09 8.35 -10.54
N HIS A 84 9.32 9.55 -11.04
CA HIS A 84 10.04 10.57 -10.29
C HIS A 84 9.26 10.91 -9.00
N PRO A 85 9.89 10.99 -7.81
CA PRO A 85 9.18 11.18 -6.53
C PRO A 85 8.38 12.49 -6.47
N ALA A 86 8.80 13.54 -7.14
CA ALA A 86 8.02 14.78 -7.22
C ALA A 86 6.72 14.58 -8.03
N VAL A 87 6.73 13.77 -9.08
CA VAL A 87 5.53 13.44 -9.85
C VAL A 87 4.60 12.59 -8.99
N LEU A 88 5.13 11.58 -8.30
CA LEU A 88 4.34 10.75 -7.37
C LEU A 88 3.72 11.59 -6.25
N ALA A 89 4.48 12.51 -5.65
CA ALA A 89 3.95 13.43 -4.64
C ALA A 89 2.77 14.27 -5.17
N ARG A 90 2.87 14.77 -6.42
CA ARG A 90 1.79 15.52 -7.08
C ARG A 90 0.54 14.65 -7.31
N MET A 91 0.72 13.39 -7.75
CA MET A 91 -0.40 12.46 -7.94
C MET A 91 -1.10 12.19 -6.60
N VAL A 92 -0.34 11.86 -5.58
CA VAL A 92 -0.87 11.62 -4.22
C VAL A 92 -1.59 12.84 -3.65
N ALA A 93 -0.99 14.04 -3.77
CA ALA A 93 -1.59 15.28 -3.29
C ALA A 93 -2.91 15.61 -4.01
N THR A 94 -2.98 15.37 -5.33
CA THR A 94 -4.20 15.58 -6.11
C THR A 94 -5.32 14.63 -5.68
N ILE A 95 -5.00 13.36 -5.45
CA ILE A 95 -6.00 12.39 -4.96
C ILE A 95 -6.40 12.70 -3.52
N ALA A 96 -5.47 13.17 -2.68
CA ALA A 96 -5.76 13.56 -1.31
C ALA A 96 -6.65 14.84 -1.23
N ASP A 97 -6.57 15.74 -2.19
CA ASP A 97 -7.50 16.88 -2.32
C ASP A 97 -8.93 16.39 -2.66
N LEU A 98 -9.03 15.40 -3.55
CA LEU A 98 -10.31 14.75 -3.91
C LEU A 98 -10.88 13.90 -2.75
N ALA A 99 -10.03 13.24 -2.00
CA ALA A 99 -10.37 12.27 -0.94
C ALA A 99 -9.59 12.55 0.36
N PRO A 100 -9.86 13.67 1.06
CA PRO A 100 -9.11 14.07 2.24
C PRO A 100 -9.09 12.99 3.33
N GLY A 101 -7.90 12.65 3.81
CA GLY A 101 -7.70 11.67 4.88
C GLY A 101 -7.85 10.19 4.46
N ARG A 102 -8.14 9.91 3.17
CA ARG A 102 -8.37 8.55 2.68
C ARG A 102 -7.22 7.99 1.81
N VAL A 103 -6.18 8.78 1.57
CA VAL A 103 -5.08 8.36 0.66
C VAL A 103 -3.89 7.87 1.46
N GLU A 104 -3.33 6.74 1.04
CA GLU A 104 -2.13 6.15 1.61
C GLU A 104 -1.09 5.86 0.53
N LEU A 105 0.15 6.21 0.80
CA LEU A 105 1.27 5.94 -0.08
C LEU A 105 2.09 4.76 0.45
N GLY A 106 1.78 3.55 -0.02
CA GLY A 106 2.71 2.45 0.11
C GLY A 106 3.83 2.58 -0.92
N ILE A 107 5.08 2.42 -0.53
CA ILE A 107 6.23 2.53 -1.44
C ILE A 107 7.34 1.53 -1.08
N GLY A 108 8.01 0.99 -2.10
CA GLY A 108 9.07 0.02 -1.94
C GLY A 108 10.12 0.12 -3.05
N ILE A 109 11.14 -0.72 -2.98
CA ILE A 109 12.27 -0.71 -3.92
C ILE A 109 11.99 -1.40 -5.27
N GLY A 110 10.81 -1.96 -5.45
CA GLY A 110 10.47 -2.76 -6.62
C GLY A 110 11.09 -4.16 -6.62
N GLY A 111 10.52 -5.07 -7.42
CA GLY A 111 10.90 -6.49 -7.40
C GLY A 111 10.77 -7.24 -8.73
N HIS A 112 10.44 -6.57 -9.84
CA HIS A 112 10.15 -7.23 -11.12
C HIS A 112 11.06 -6.72 -12.26
N PRO A 113 12.28 -7.27 -12.44
CA PRO A 113 13.26 -6.77 -13.43
C PRO A 113 12.76 -6.80 -14.89
N ALA A 114 11.97 -7.82 -15.26
CA ALA A 114 11.44 -7.96 -16.61
C ALA A 114 10.53 -6.80 -17.03
N GLU A 115 9.74 -6.27 -16.10
CA GLU A 115 8.90 -5.08 -16.28
C GLU A 115 9.76 -3.87 -16.67
N HIS A 116 10.81 -3.63 -15.90
CA HIS A 116 11.72 -2.51 -16.13
C HIS A 116 12.43 -2.60 -17.46
N THR A 117 12.88 -3.80 -17.83
CA THR A 117 13.48 -4.05 -19.16
C THR A 117 12.49 -3.76 -20.28
N ALA A 118 11.24 -4.23 -20.14
CA ALA A 118 10.21 -4.05 -21.16
C ALA A 118 9.83 -2.56 -21.39
N TYR A 119 9.83 -1.77 -20.34
CA TYR A 119 9.47 -0.34 -20.39
C TYR A 119 10.68 0.60 -20.52
N GLY A 120 11.91 0.08 -20.59
CA GLY A 120 13.11 0.91 -20.66
C GLY A 120 13.37 1.73 -19.39
N ILE A 121 12.85 1.28 -18.24
CA ILE A 121 13.03 1.92 -16.94
C ILE A 121 14.28 1.34 -16.28
N GLU A 122 15.15 2.20 -15.77
CA GLU A 122 16.35 1.78 -15.05
C GLU A 122 16.00 0.92 -13.82
N PHE A 123 16.77 -0.18 -13.63
CA PHE A 123 16.57 -1.07 -12.47
C PHE A 123 17.92 -1.45 -11.85
N PRO A 124 18.55 -0.56 -11.10
CA PRO A 124 19.84 -0.79 -10.48
C PRO A 124 19.80 -1.86 -9.38
N ALA A 125 20.95 -2.19 -8.81
CA ALA A 125 21.08 -3.17 -7.75
C ALA A 125 20.25 -2.77 -6.49
N PRO A 126 19.77 -3.75 -5.71
CA PRO A 126 18.89 -3.48 -4.56
C PRO A 126 19.42 -2.44 -3.55
N PRO A 127 20.74 -2.38 -3.24
CA PRO A 127 21.24 -1.35 -2.32
C PRO A 127 21.06 0.08 -2.86
N GLU A 128 21.23 0.29 -4.16
CA GLU A 128 21.02 1.60 -4.78
C GLU A 128 19.53 1.95 -4.80
N ARG A 129 18.64 1.01 -5.15
CA ARG A 129 17.20 1.24 -5.11
C ARG A 129 16.72 1.59 -3.69
N ALA A 130 17.31 0.96 -2.65
CA ALA A 130 17.02 1.29 -1.27
C ALA A 130 17.48 2.71 -0.90
N ALA A 131 18.65 3.13 -1.37
CA ALA A 131 19.13 4.49 -1.16
C ALA A 131 18.27 5.52 -1.92
N ARG A 132 17.86 5.23 -3.16
CA ARG A 132 16.90 6.04 -3.92
C ARG A 132 15.54 6.14 -3.21
N LEU A 133 15.07 5.07 -2.57
CA LEU A 133 13.84 5.09 -1.79
C LEU A 133 13.93 6.05 -0.60
N VAL A 134 15.06 6.06 0.12
CA VAL A 134 15.27 6.99 1.24
C VAL A 134 15.18 8.44 0.76
N GLU A 135 15.88 8.75 -0.33
CA GLU A 135 15.88 10.11 -0.89
C GLU A 135 14.49 10.49 -1.43
N ALA A 136 13.81 9.55 -2.12
CA ALA A 136 12.45 9.75 -2.64
C ALA A 136 11.43 10.05 -1.54
N VAL A 137 11.46 9.32 -0.42
CA VAL A 137 10.58 9.57 0.74
C VAL A 137 10.84 10.97 1.31
N GLY A 138 12.12 11.40 1.40
CA GLY A 138 12.48 12.75 1.82
C GLY A 138 11.90 13.83 0.89
N VAL A 139 12.02 13.64 -0.42
CA VAL A 139 11.45 14.54 -1.44
C VAL A 139 9.92 14.62 -1.33
N ILE A 140 9.25 13.46 -1.20
CA ILE A 140 7.78 13.42 -1.10
C ILE A 140 7.30 14.11 0.17
N ARG A 141 7.91 13.85 1.32
CA ARG A 141 7.57 14.53 2.58
C ARG A 141 7.77 16.04 2.49
N ALA A 142 8.88 16.49 1.93
CA ALA A 142 9.14 17.91 1.74
C ALA A 142 8.07 18.55 0.86
N LEU A 143 7.70 17.93 -0.25
CA LEU A 143 6.64 18.43 -1.14
C LEU A 143 5.27 18.49 -0.48
N PHE A 144 4.94 17.54 0.41
CA PHE A 144 3.65 17.54 1.13
C PHE A 144 3.50 18.74 2.09
N THR A 145 4.56 19.50 2.37
CA THR A 145 4.45 20.77 3.12
C THR A 145 3.78 21.88 2.32
N GLY A 146 3.72 21.75 0.98
CA GLY A 146 3.09 22.72 0.08
C GLY A 146 3.94 23.92 -0.29
N GLY A 147 5.05 24.17 0.40
CA GLY A 147 5.98 25.26 0.10
C GLY A 147 6.94 24.93 -1.05
N PRO A 148 7.79 25.92 -1.47
CA PRO A 148 8.84 25.65 -2.43
C PRO A 148 9.88 24.69 -1.85
N VAL A 149 10.22 23.66 -2.61
CA VAL A 149 11.20 22.65 -2.23
C VAL A 149 12.37 22.71 -3.20
N SER A 150 13.56 22.99 -2.70
CA SER A 150 14.82 22.86 -3.43
C SER A 150 15.69 21.80 -2.77
N THR A 151 16.15 20.83 -3.53
CA THR A 151 17.05 19.77 -3.05
C THR A 151 18.16 19.49 -4.06
N GLN A 152 19.32 19.07 -3.57
CA GLN A 152 20.48 18.65 -4.37
C GLN A 152 20.90 17.26 -3.93
N GLY A 153 19.99 16.29 -4.11
CA GLY A 153 20.24 14.90 -3.77
C GLY A 153 21.16 14.18 -4.77
N ALA A 154 21.50 12.94 -4.47
CA ALA A 154 22.30 12.12 -5.35
C ALA A 154 21.54 11.72 -6.64
N TRP A 155 20.22 11.53 -6.54
CA TRP A 155 19.37 11.09 -7.65
C TRP A 155 18.27 12.09 -7.99
N TYR A 156 17.78 12.89 -7.01
CA TYR A 156 16.68 13.81 -7.23
C TYR A 156 17.09 15.24 -6.93
N ARG A 157 16.93 16.10 -7.93
CA ARG A 157 17.20 17.53 -7.82
C ARG A 157 15.92 18.30 -8.08
N LEU A 158 15.61 19.21 -7.20
CA LEU A 158 14.44 20.08 -7.30
C LEU A 158 14.91 21.53 -7.14
N ASP A 159 14.25 22.43 -7.83
CA ASP A 159 14.46 23.85 -7.74
C ASP A 159 13.09 24.54 -7.63
N GLU A 160 12.80 25.09 -6.46
CA GLU A 160 11.53 25.73 -6.10
C GLU A 160 10.26 24.95 -6.52
N ALA A 161 10.28 23.61 -6.35
CA ALA A 161 9.16 22.76 -6.71
C ALA A 161 8.04 22.84 -5.66
N TYR A 162 6.79 22.77 -6.11
CA TYR A 162 5.59 22.81 -5.26
C TYR A 162 4.73 21.57 -5.43
N ALA A 163 4.07 21.12 -4.35
CA ALA A 163 2.90 20.25 -4.41
C ALA A 163 1.68 21.01 -3.88
N SER A 164 1.11 21.89 -4.71
CA SER A 164 -0.08 22.67 -4.38
C SER A 164 -1.28 22.16 -5.18
N PRO A 165 -2.45 21.89 -4.54
CA PRO A 165 -2.69 22.01 -3.10
C PRO A 165 -1.83 21.06 -2.27
N ALA A 166 -1.43 21.46 -1.06
CA ALA A 166 -0.81 20.57 -0.10
C ALA A 166 -1.85 19.60 0.48
N PRO A 167 -1.54 18.30 0.61
CA PRO A 167 -2.51 17.36 1.15
C PRO A 167 -2.78 17.62 2.64
N THR A 168 -4.06 17.68 3.02
CA THR A 168 -4.49 17.89 4.40
C THR A 168 -5.66 16.95 4.71
N PRO A 169 -5.52 15.98 5.65
CA PRO A 169 -4.27 15.64 6.35
C PRO A 169 -3.19 15.06 5.42
N VAL A 170 -1.94 15.10 5.87
CA VAL A 170 -0.81 14.52 5.12
C VAL A 170 -0.96 13.01 5.03
N PRO A 171 -0.92 12.41 3.82
CA PRO A 171 -0.98 10.96 3.65
C PRO A 171 0.14 10.21 4.37
N ARG A 172 -0.17 9.09 5.00
CA ARG A 172 0.84 8.19 5.57
C ARG A 172 1.73 7.62 4.46
N ILE A 173 3.02 7.53 4.74
CA ILE A 173 3.98 6.84 3.87
C ILE A 173 4.30 5.49 4.50
N ILE A 174 3.88 4.42 3.84
CA ILE A 174 4.07 3.03 4.26
C ILE A 174 5.21 2.44 3.44
N VAL A 175 6.26 1.92 4.09
CA VAL A 175 7.37 1.27 3.38
C VAL A 175 7.19 -0.25 3.42
N GLY A 176 7.15 -0.85 2.23
CA GLY A 176 7.11 -2.30 2.06
C GLY A 176 8.46 -2.93 2.38
N GLY A 177 8.47 -3.95 3.24
CA GLY A 177 9.70 -4.59 3.65
C GLY A 177 9.55 -6.06 4.00
N GLU A 178 9.71 -6.92 3.00
CA GLU A 178 9.65 -8.39 3.12
C GLU A 178 11.01 -9.04 3.42
N ARG A 179 12.03 -8.25 3.70
CA ARG A 179 13.39 -8.69 4.07
C ARG A 179 13.93 -7.86 5.22
N PRO A 180 14.93 -8.35 5.98
CA PRO A 180 15.51 -7.62 7.12
C PRO A 180 15.93 -6.18 6.79
N ALA A 181 16.50 -5.94 5.60
CA ALA A 181 16.89 -4.60 5.17
C ALA A 181 15.68 -3.67 4.99
N GLY A 182 14.58 -4.19 4.44
CA GLY A 182 13.33 -3.43 4.26
C GLY A 182 12.66 -3.11 5.59
N ALA A 183 12.59 -4.06 6.53
CA ALA A 183 12.07 -3.83 7.88
C ALA A 183 12.86 -2.74 8.62
N ARG A 184 14.21 -2.79 8.55
CA ARG A 184 15.06 -1.73 9.13
C ARG A 184 14.84 -0.38 8.47
N LEU A 185 14.63 -0.36 7.16
CA LEU A 185 14.38 0.88 6.44
C LEU A 185 13.05 1.49 6.85
N ALA A 186 11.97 0.70 6.85
CA ALA A 186 10.65 1.14 7.28
C ALA A 186 10.68 1.75 8.69
N ALA A 187 11.33 1.07 9.64
CA ALA A 187 11.51 1.56 11.01
C ALA A 187 12.12 2.96 11.10
N ARG A 188 13.02 3.31 10.17
CA ARG A 188 13.75 4.60 10.18
C ARG A 188 12.98 5.73 9.51
N ILE A 189 12.30 5.47 8.39
CA ILE A 189 11.81 6.55 7.52
C ILE A 189 10.29 6.58 7.30
N ALA A 190 9.56 5.53 7.68
CA ALA A 190 8.14 5.38 7.35
C ALA A 190 7.19 5.76 8.49
N ASP A 191 5.92 6.00 8.13
CA ASP A 191 4.79 6.10 9.07
C ASP A 191 4.11 4.74 9.26
N GLY A 192 4.38 3.79 8.36
CA GLY A 192 3.94 2.41 8.45
C GLY A 192 4.94 1.44 7.82
N TRP A 193 5.01 0.23 8.34
CA TRP A 193 5.74 -0.90 7.78
C TRP A 193 4.77 -1.96 7.30
N SER A 194 4.86 -2.35 6.03
CA SER A 194 4.09 -3.48 5.51
C SER A 194 4.98 -4.70 5.26
N CYS A 195 4.52 -5.86 5.71
CA CYS A 195 5.14 -7.16 5.44
C CYS A 195 4.06 -8.22 5.22
N MET A 196 4.45 -9.36 4.65
CA MET A 196 3.54 -10.50 4.50
C MET A 196 3.49 -11.32 5.78
N GLU A 197 2.34 -11.94 6.07
CA GLU A 197 2.13 -12.80 7.24
C GLU A 197 3.18 -13.92 7.36
N SER A 198 3.62 -14.48 6.23
CA SER A 198 4.62 -15.54 6.17
C SER A 198 6.00 -15.13 6.68
N GLN A 199 6.29 -13.82 6.73
CA GLN A 199 7.56 -13.27 7.17
C GLN A 199 7.47 -12.51 8.49
N TYR A 200 6.27 -12.28 8.98
CA TYR A 200 6.01 -11.42 10.13
C TYR A 200 6.84 -11.79 11.36
N ASP A 201 6.79 -13.07 11.77
CA ASP A 201 7.47 -13.52 12.99
C ASP A 201 9.00 -13.39 12.91
N ALA A 202 9.55 -13.62 11.72
CA ALA A 202 11.00 -13.48 11.49
C ALA A 202 11.45 -12.01 11.42
N LEU A 203 10.60 -11.12 10.89
CA LEU A 203 10.96 -9.72 10.65
C LEU A 203 10.56 -8.78 11.79
N ARG A 204 9.56 -9.12 12.59
CA ARG A 204 9.08 -8.28 13.68
C ARG A 204 10.19 -7.93 14.70
N PRO A 205 11.02 -8.86 15.18
CA PRO A 205 12.14 -8.52 16.07
C PRO A 205 13.18 -7.60 15.40
N VAL A 206 13.41 -7.77 14.09
CA VAL A 206 14.34 -6.92 13.33
C VAL A 206 13.81 -5.50 13.22
N PHE A 207 12.51 -5.36 12.99
CA PHE A 207 11.82 -4.06 12.93
C PHE A 207 11.86 -3.35 14.29
N ASP A 208 11.50 -4.05 15.38
CA ASP A 208 11.48 -3.48 16.73
C ASP A 208 12.88 -3.02 17.18
N ALA A 209 13.92 -3.80 16.90
CA ALA A 209 15.31 -3.41 17.18
C ALA A 209 15.71 -2.16 16.39
N ALA A 210 15.32 -2.08 15.11
CA ALA A 210 15.64 -0.93 14.27
C ALA A 210 14.87 0.34 14.68
N LEU A 211 13.65 0.22 15.21
CA LEU A 211 12.93 1.34 15.82
C LEU A 211 13.69 1.90 17.01
N ALA A 212 14.12 1.03 17.92
CA ALA A 212 14.89 1.44 19.09
C ALA A 212 16.22 2.10 18.70
N GLU A 213 16.95 1.55 17.73
CA GLU A 213 18.17 2.15 17.16
C GLU A 213 17.93 3.53 16.56
N ALA A 214 16.76 3.75 15.96
CA ALA A 214 16.35 5.04 15.37
C ALA A 214 15.79 6.03 16.41
N GLY A 215 15.69 5.65 17.68
CA GLY A 215 15.10 6.47 18.74
C GLY A 215 13.59 6.71 18.55
N ARG A 216 12.90 5.79 17.85
CA ARG A 216 11.47 5.87 17.58
C ARG A 216 10.70 4.87 18.47
N SER A 217 9.49 5.22 18.83
CA SER A 217 8.58 4.34 19.55
C SER A 217 7.75 3.47 18.60
N ARG A 218 7.18 2.39 19.13
CA ARG A 218 6.28 1.50 18.38
C ARG A 218 5.02 2.25 17.87
N SER A 219 4.57 3.26 18.61
CA SER A 219 3.42 4.10 18.22
C SER A 219 3.69 5.04 17.05
N ASP A 220 4.95 5.26 16.68
CA ASP A 220 5.32 6.17 15.59
C ASP A 220 5.21 5.50 14.21
N VAL A 221 5.11 4.16 14.17
CA VAL A 221 5.08 3.39 12.91
C VAL A 221 4.05 2.28 12.99
N ALA A 222 2.99 2.40 12.21
CA ALA A 222 1.97 1.36 12.11
C ALA A 222 2.54 0.07 11.50
N VAL A 223 2.06 -1.08 11.95
CA VAL A 223 2.40 -2.39 11.39
C VAL A 223 1.24 -2.92 10.58
N ILE A 224 1.43 -3.02 9.27
CA ILE A 224 0.45 -3.49 8.31
C ILE A 224 0.83 -4.90 7.84
N VAL A 225 -0.07 -5.87 7.99
CA VAL A 225 0.22 -7.26 7.60
C VAL A 225 -0.60 -7.66 6.39
N GLY A 226 0.09 -7.99 5.31
CA GLY A 226 -0.52 -8.59 4.13
C GLY A 226 -0.76 -10.09 4.35
N CYS A 227 -1.99 -10.52 4.18
CA CYS A 227 -2.41 -11.90 4.39
C CYS A 227 -2.93 -12.50 3.07
N ASP A 228 -2.31 -13.59 2.61
CA ASP A 228 -2.73 -14.27 1.40
C ASP A 228 -3.97 -15.13 1.64
N LEU A 229 -4.89 -15.11 0.68
CA LEU A 229 -6.01 -16.05 0.66
C LEU A 229 -5.63 -17.30 -0.15
N PRO A 230 -6.11 -18.50 0.26
CA PRO A 230 -6.02 -19.68 -0.58
C PRO A 230 -6.65 -19.45 -1.96
N ALA A 231 -6.15 -20.14 -2.99
CA ALA A 231 -6.64 -19.97 -4.35
C ALA A 231 -8.06 -20.55 -4.55
N GLY A 232 -8.83 -19.95 -5.44
CA GLY A 232 -10.14 -20.42 -5.85
C GLY A 232 -11.13 -20.56 -4.68
N ASP A 233 -12.00 -21.56 -4.73
CA ASP A 233 -13.04 -21.83 -3.72
C ASP A 233 -12.48 -22.05 -2.31
N ALA A 234 -11.22 -22.45 -2.18
CA ALA A 234 -10.57 -22.60 -0.88
C ALA A 234 -10.41 -21.27 -0.14
N ALA A 235 -10.52 -20.13 -0.81
CA ALA A 235 -10.52 -18.81 -0.16
C ALA A 235 -11.58 -18.73 0.92
N GLY A 236 -12.79 -19.23 0.67
CA GLY A 236 -13.91 -19.24 1.61
C GLY A 236 -13.66 -20.06 2.89
N THR A 237 -12.65 -20.93 2.93
CA THR A 237 -12.29 -21.73 4.10
C THR A 237 -11.24 -21.06 4.99
N SER A 238 -10.67 -19.96 4.55
CA SER A 238 -9.69 -19.18 5.33
C SER A 238 -10.29 -18.64 6.64
N PRO A 239 -9.54 -18.60 7.73
CA PRO A 239 -9.97 -17.93 8.96
C PRO A 239 -10.43 -16.47 8.75
N ALA A 240 -9.81 -15.76 7.81
CA ALA A 240 -10.22 -14.41 7.44
C ALA A 240 -11.63 -14.37 6.82
N MET A 241 -12.10 -15.49 6.24
CA MET A 241 -13.44 -15.58 5.65
C MET A 241 -14.45 -16.24 6.58
N THR A 242 -14.04 -17.23 7.36
CA THR A 242 -14.96 -18.00 8.23
C THR A 242 -15.27 -17.31 9.54
N ASP A 243 -14.30 -16.62 10.13
CA ASP A 243 -14.43 -15.83 11.36
C ASP A 243 -13.51 -14.59 11.30
N PRO A 244 -13.87 -13.60 10.47
CA PRO A 244 -13.02 -12.43 10.21
C PRO A 244 -12.76 -11.57 11.46
N VAL A 245 -13.71 -11.52 12.39
CA VAL A 245 -13.54 -10.76 13.64
C VAL A 245 -12.50 -11.40 14.54
N ALA A 246 -12.62 -12.69 14.83
CA ALA A 246 -11.64 -13.41 15.64
C ALA A 246 -10.27 -13.51 14.95
N TRP A 247 -10.24 -13.58 13.62
CA TRP A 247 -8.99 -13.53 12.85
C TRP A 247 -8.28 -12.18 13.01
N ALA A 248 -9.00 -11.08 12.86
CA ALA A 248 -8.45 -9.73 13.02
C ALA A 248 -7.95 -9.49 14.47
N GLU A 249 -8.72 -9.96 15.46
CA GLU A 249 -8.34 -9.84 16.87
C GLU A 249 -7.04 -10.60 17.19
N ARG A 250 -6.86 -11.82 16.67
CA ARG A 250 -5.59 -12.56 16.83
C ARG A 250 -4.37 -11.80 16.28
N TRP A 251 -4.56 -11.10 15.16
CA TRP A 251 -3.49 -10.28 14.59
C TRP A 251 -3.22 -9.02 15.43
N ARG A 252 -4.26 -8.40 15.95
CA ARG A 252 -4.13 -7.28 16.89
C ARG A 252 -3.31 -7.68 18.12
N GLU A 253 -3.62 -8.83 18.70
CA GLU A 253 -2.87 -9.37 19.86
C GLU A 253 -1.40 -9.65 19.52
N ARG A 254 -1.08 -10.00 18.28
CA ARG A 254 0.29 -10.13 17.78
C ARG A 254 0.97 -8.80 17.51
N GLY A 255 0.24 -7.69 17.60
CA GLY A 255 0.74 -6.32 17.42
C GLY A 255 0.70 -5.81 15.99
N ALA A 256 -0.18 -6.31 15.14
CA ALA A 256 -0.57 -5.66 13.90
C ALA A 256 -1.54 -4.49 14.22
N ASP A 257 -1.41 -3.40 13.49
CA ASP A 257 -2.33 -2.25 13.56
C ASP A 257 -3.35 -2.28 12.44
N GLU A 258 -3.03 -2.97 11.33
CA GLU A 258 -3.87 -3.04 10.13
C GLU A 258 -3.60 -4.33 9.38
N LEU A 259 -4.63 -4.86 8.73
CA LEU A 259 -4.53 -6.06 7.89
C LEU A 259 -4.93 -5.75 6.46
N VAL A 260 -4.27 -6.39 5.52
CA VAL A 260 -4.60 -6.30 4.10
C VAL A 260 -4.75 -7.70 3.54
N LEU A 261 -5.95 -8.08 3.11
CA LEU A 261 -6.15 -9.28 2.29
C LEU A 261 -5.39 -9.06 0.99
N HIS A 262 -4.29 -9.81 0.83
CA HIS A 262 -3.34 -9.52 -0.23
C HIS A 262 -3.70 -10.24 -1.53
N TRP A 263 -3.61 -9.51 -2.63
CA TRP A 263 -3.83 -10.00 -4.00
C TRP A 263 -5.13 -10.77 -4.19
N VAL A 264 -6.24 -10.19 -3.75
CA VAL A 264 -7.58 -10.75 -3.93
C VAL A 264 -7.93 -10.74 -5.42
N LYS A 265 -8.19 -11.93 -5.97
CA LYS A 265 -8.53 -12.16 -7.37
C LYS A 265 -10.04 -12.16 -7.58
N GLY A 266 -10.46 -12.07 -8.85
CA GLY A 266 -11.88 -12.00 -9.20
C GLY A 266 -12.72 -13.17 -8.67
N ASP A 267 -12.17 -14.38 -8.68
CA ASP A 267 -12.80 -15.59 -8.14
C ASP A 267 -12.93 -15.64 -6.60
N GLN A 268 -12.20 -14.78 -5.90
CA GLN A 268 -12.22 -14.69 -4.44
C GLN A 268 -13.13 -13.55 -3.91
N VAL A 269 -13.51 -12.59 -4.77
CA VAL A 269 -14.19 -11.36 -4.36
C VAL A 269 -15.51 -11.64 -3.65
N GLU A 270 -16.32 -12.57 -4.12
CA GLU A 270 -17.63 -12.84 -3.51
C GLU A 270 -17.49 -13.42 -2.09
N ALA A 271 -16.49 -14.26 -1.85
CA ALA A 271 -16.19 -14.74 -0.50
C ALA A 271 -15.73 -13.61 0.43
N VAL A 272 -14.89 -12.70 -0.09
CA VAL A 272 -14.41 -11.52 0.65
C VAL A 272 -15.57 -10.60 0.99
N LEU A 273 -16.43 -10.24 0.04
CA LEU A 273 -17.59 -9.40 0.29
C LEU A 273 -18.54 -9.98 1.34
N ALA A 274 -18.89 -11.27 1.19
CA ALA A 274 -19.75 -11.95 2.15
C ALA A 274 -19.14 -12.01 3.57
N ALA A 275 -17.82 -12.12 3.69
CA ALA A 275 -17.14 -12.06 4.99
C ALA A 275 -17.22 -10.66 5.62
N GLY A 276 -16.99 -9.60 4.82
CA GLY A 276 -17.11 -8.21 5.27
C GLY A 276 -18.51 -7.85 5.73
N GLU A 277 -19.52 -8.18 4.92
CA GLU A 277 -20.94 -7.93 5.25
C GLU A 277 -21.37 -8.59 6.57
N ARG A 278 -20.89 -9.81 6.83
CA ARG A 278 -21.19 -10.51 8.11
C ARG A 278 -20.48 -9.89 9.31
N ALA A 279 -19.28 -9.33 9.11
CA ALA A 279 -18.43 -8.87 10.20
C ALA A 279 -18.57 -7.37 10.48
N TRP A 280 -18.77 -6.56 9.45
CA TRP A 280 -18.59 -5.10 9.53
C TRP A 280 -19.64 -4.30 8.76
N GLY A 281 -20.48 -4.94 7.92
CA GLY A 281 -21.55 -4.33 7.13
C GLY A 281 -22.81 -3.93 7.92
#